data_0c1ac45feb9247db34d5d6168229f8a2
#
_entry.id   0c1ac45feb9247db34d5d6168229f8a2
#
_cell.length_a   1.000
_cell.length_b   1.000
_cell.length_c   1.000
_cell.angle_alpha   90.00
_cell.angle_beta   90.00
_cell.angle_gamma   90.00
#
_symmetry.space_group_name_H-M   'P 1'
#
loop_
_entity.id
_entity.type
_entity.pdbx_description
1 polymer ?
#
loop_
_entity_poly.entity_id
_entity_poly.type
_entity_poly.pdbx_seq_one_letter_code
_entity_poly.pdbx_strand_id
1 'polypeptide(L)'
;LKKLLFAVLLFVTMNLAACQDKEVTEVPAEPDLILHLSKSEGKDYTLYKKIEDKETVTMVMDLLSQTDWENAEVSMSRQPDYKIRTINKDPTVSYEQATYAIWLSPKKDRLEAVIEGQSKYGKMTRENTVKLLPILESP
;
A
#
# COMPACT_ATOMS: atom_id res chain seq x y z
N LEU A 1 -6.45 -33.49 -65.26
CA LEU A 1 -5.77 -32.24 -64.80
C LEU A 1 -6.59 -31.44 -63.81
N LYS A 2 -7.93 -31.33 -64.00
CA LYS A 2 -8.78 -30.59 -63.04
C LYS A 2 -8.99 -31.29 -61.68
N LYS A 3 -8.84 -32.60 -61.62
CA LYS A 3 -8.96 -33.38 -60.37
C LYS A 3 -7.70 -33.35 -59.53
N LEU A 4 -6.52 -33.10 -60.13
CA LEU A 4 -5.25 -32.99 -59.42
C LEU A 4 -5.10 -31.63 -58.76
N LEU A 5 -5.66 -30.58 -59.35
CA LEU A 5 -5.62 -29.21 -58.77
C LEU A 5 -6.50 -29.07 -57.51
N PHE A 6 -7.58 -29.89 -57.41
CA PHE A 6 -8.43 -29.86 -56.22
C PHE A 6 -7.85 -30.58 -55.01
N ALA A 7 -6.95 -31.57 -55.24
CA ALA A 7 -6.30 -32.29 -54.17
C ALA A 7 -5.15 -31.48 -53.51
N VAL A 8 -4.52 -30.58 -54.29
CA VAL A 8 -3.44 -29.72 -53.75
C VAL A 8 -3.98 -28.56 -52.95
N LEU A 9 -5.20 -28.09 -53.25
CA LEU A 9 -5.84 -26.97 -52.50
C LEU A 9 -6.36 -27.40 -51.14
N LEU A 10 -6.56 -28.68 -50.87
CA LEU A 10 -7.09 -29.19 -49.60
C LEU A 10 -6.03 -29.46 -48.56
N PHE A 11 -4.74 -29.44 -48.94
CA PHE A 11 -3.61 -29.77 -48.06
C PHE A 11 -2.95 -28.53 -47.40
N VAL A 12 -3.33 -27.32 -47.79
CA VAL A 12 -2.72 -26.07 -47.30
C VAL A 12 -3.44 -25.43 -46.12
N THR A 13 -4.61 -25.97 -45.71
CA THR A 13 -5.43 -25.34 -44.66
C THR A 13 -5.29 -25.97 -43.27
N MET A 14 -4.28 -26.80 -43.03
CA MET A 14 -4.15 -27.49 -41.73
C MET A 14 -2.83 -27.26 -41.03
N ASN A 15 -2.32 -26.02 -40.98
CA ASN A 15 -1.19 -25.66 -40.11
C ASN A 15 -1.29 -24.23 -39.56
N LEU A 16 -2.43 -23.92 -38.97
CA LEU A 16 -2.55 -22.81 -38.03
C LEU A 16 -2.92 -23.38 -36.66
N ALA A 17 -2.04 -24.25 -36.11
CA ALA A 17 -1.98 -24.45 -34.70
C ALA A 17 -1.36 -23.17 -34.11
N ALA A 18 -2.24 -22.22 -33.78
CA ALA A 18 -1.87 -21.07 -32.99
C ALA A 18 -1.32 -21.60 -31.66
N CYS A 19 -0.02 -21.45 -31.46
CA CYS A 19 0.53 -21.40 -30.12
C CYS A 19 -0.15 -20.22 -29.43
N GLN A 20 -1.17 -20.49 -28.64
CA GLN A 20 -1.61 -19.57 -27.60
C GLN A 20 -0.51 -19.66 -26.53
N ASP A 21 0.48 -18.79 -26.65
CA ASP A 21 1.26 -18.40 -25.51
C ASP A 21 0.23 -17.79 -24.53
N LYS A 22 -0.12 -18.59 -23.51
CA LYS A 22 -0.72 -18.03 -22.30
C LYS A 22 0.34 -17.11 -21.74
N GLU A 23 0.21 -15.80 -22.01
CA GLU A 23 0.82 -14.80 -21.14
C GLU A 23 0.35 -15.13 -19.73
N VAL A 24 1.21 -15.80 -18.97
CA VAL A 24 1.08 -15.86 -17.53
C VAL A 24 1.35 -14.44 -17.10
N THR A 25 0.30 -13.66 -16.93
CA THR A 25 0.39 -12.37 -16.26
C THR A 25 0.81 -12.72 -14.84
N GLU A 26 2.13 -12.68 -14.57
CA GLU A 26 2.64 -12.78 -13.22
C GLU A 26 2.05 -11.59 -12.47
N VAL A 27 1.07 -11.86 -11.61
CA VAL A 27 0.58 -10.88 -10.66
C VAL A 27 1.78 -10.53 -9.78
N PRO A 28 2.20 -9.24 -9.71
CA PRO A 28 3.31 -8.87 -8.86
C PRO A 28 3.05 -9.36 -7.44
N ALA A 29 4.04 -10.02 -6.84
CA ALA A 29 3.93 -10.48 -5.47
C ALA A 29 3.73 -9.27 -4.55
N GLU A 30 2.67 -9.32 -3.72
CA GLU A 30 2.41 -8.28 -2.73
C GLU A 30 3.37 -8.40 -1.56
N PRO A 31 3.86 -7.27 -1.00
CA PRO A 31 4.72 -7.30 0.16
C PRO A 31 3.99 -7.83 1.40
N ASP A 32 4.69 -8.65 2.19
CA ASP A 32 4.19 -9.11 3.50
C ASP A 32 4.54 -8.07 4.57
N LEU A 33 3.63 -7.13 4.80
CA LEU A 33 3.86 -6.00 5.67
C LEU A 33 3.49 -6.29 7.13
N ILE A 34 4.31 -5.73 8.02
CA ILE A 34 3.98 -5.50 9.42
C ILE A 34 4.09 -4.01 9.72
N LEU A 35 3.36 -3.54 10.73
CA LEU A 35 3.37 -2.15 11.13
C LEU A 35 3.98 -2.01 12.53
N HIS A 36 4.95 -1.11 12.66
CA HIS A 36 5.49 -0.68 13.93
C HIS A 36 4.88 0.67 14.29
N LEU A 37 4.16 0.71 15.40
CA LEU A 37 3.53 1.91 15.93
C LEU A 37 4.36 2.46 17.09
N SER A 38 4.76 3.71 16.97
CA SER A 38 5.45 4.44 18.03
C SER A 38 4.63 5.65 18.46
N LYS A 39 4.71 6.01 19.71
CA LYS A 39 4.09 7.22 20.27
C LYS A 39 5.14 8.17 20.81
N SER A 40 4.81 9.44 20.85
CA SER A 40 5.67 10.48 21.43
C SER A 40 5.75 10.32 22.94
N GLU A 41 6.97 10.31 23.46
CA GLU A 41 7.31 10.38 24.90
C GLU A 41 8.33 11.50 25.11
N GLY A 42 7.84 12.72 25.32
CA GLY A 42 8.70 13.90 25.39
C GLY A 42 9.31 14.27 24.05
N LYS A 43 10.62 14.09 23.89
CA LYS A 43 11.33 14.35 22.62
C LYS A 43 11.54 13.10 21.77
N ASP A 44 11.35 11.93 22.36
CA ASP A 44 11.63 10.64 21.75
C ASP A 44 10.33 9.91 21.34
N TYR A 45 10.49 8.83 20.57
CA TYR A 45 9.41 7.95 20.16
C TYR A 45 9.67 6.55 20.67
N THR A 46 8.69 6.00 21.39
CA THR A 46 8.76 4.65 21.91
C THR A 46 7.85 3.73 21.11
N LEU A 47 8.42 2.63 20.60
CA LEU A 47 7.65 1.55 20.00
C LEU A 47 6.77 0.91 21.07
N TYR A 48 5.45 0.97 20.90
CA TYR A 48 4.51 0.43 21.88
C TYR A 48 3.64 -0.70 21.29
N LYS A 49 3.59 -0.83 19.96
CA LYS A 49 2.74 -1.82 19.29
C LYS A 49 3.34 -2.30 17.98
N LYS A 50 3.21 -3.59 17.74
CA LYS A 50 3.46 -4.21 16.43
C LYS A 50 2.18 -4.83 15.94
N ILE A 51 1.81 -4.57 14.70
CA ILE A 51 0.64 -5.16 14.05
C ILE A 51 1.16 -6.12 12.98
N GLU A 52 0.91 -7.40 13.18
CA GLU A 52 1.32 -8.47 12.27
C GLU A 52 0.11 -9.18 11.64
N ASP A 53 -1.09 -8.92 12.19
CA ASP A 53 -2.34 -9.42 11.65
C ASP A 53 -2.64 -8.79 10.30
N LYS A 54 -2.72 -9.62 9.27
CA LYS A 54 -2.87 -9.19 7.88
C LYS A 54 -4.12 -8.35 7.65
N GLU A 55 -5.22 -8.68 8.31
CA GLU A 55 -6.48 -7.95 8.16
C GLU A 55 -6.35 -6.52 8.70
N THR A 56 -5.80 -6.37 9.89
CA THR A 56 -5.55 -5.05 10.49
C THR A 56 -4.51 -4.25 9.71
N VAL A 57 -3.41 -4.88 9.26
CA VAL A 57 -2.42 -4.23 8.40
C VAL A 57 -3.07 -3.70 7.13
N THR A 58 -3.85 -4.53 6.44
CA THR A 58 -4.56 -4.13 5.21
C THR A 58 -5.49 -2.96 5.49
N MET A 59 -6.29 -3.02 6.56
CA MET A 59 -7.20 -1.95 6.94
C MET A 59 -6.46 -0.63 7.20
N VAL A 60 -5.36 -0.64 7.94
CA VAL A 60 -4.57 0.56 8.21
C VAL A 60 -3.98 1.13 6.93
N MET A 61 -3.41 0.28 6.07
CA MET A 61 -2.84 0.71 4.79
C MET A 61 -3.90 1.29 3.85
N ASP A 62 -5.09 0.71 3.82
CA ASP A 62 -6.22 1.24 3.04
C ASP A 62 -6.66 2.61 3.54
N LEU A 63 -6.76 2.79 4.85
CA LEU A 63 -7.09 4.10 5.46
C LEU A 63 -6.04 5.16 5.12
N LEU A 64 -4.76 4.79 5.17
CA LEU A 64 -3.66 5.68 4.78
C LEU A 64 -3.70 6.00 3.27
N SER A 65 -4.00 5.01 2.42
CA SER A 65 -4.09 5.23 0.96
C SER A 65 -5.26 6.13 0.57
N GLN A 66 -6.36 6.09 1.31
CA GLN A 66 -7.54 6.93 1.10
C GLN A 66 -7.39 8.35 1.67
N THR A 67 -6.29 8.64 2.33
CA THR A 67 -5.99 10.00 2.80
C THR A 67 -5.83 10.93 1.60
N ASP A 68 -6.33 12.15 1.72
CA ASP A 68 -6.18 13.19 0.68
C ASP A 68 -4.75 13.74 0.72
N TRP A 69 -3.88 13.11 -0.09
CA TRP A 69 -2.46 13.42 -0.15
C TRP A 69 -2.17 14.56 -1.11
N GLU A 70 -1.47 15.57 -0.62
CA GLU A 70 -0.94 16.69 -1.39
C GLU A 70 0.58 16.57 -1.53
N ASN A 71 1.12 17.00 -2.67
CA ASN A 71 2.55 17.22 -2.85
C ASN A 71 2.92 18.54 -2.20
N ALA A 72 3.14 18.55 -0.91
CA ALA A 72 3.45 19.72 -0.14
C ALA A 72 4.49 19.42 0.94
N GLU A 73 5.47 20.30 1.05
CA GLU A 73 6.37 20.30 2.21
C GLU A 73 5.75 21.21 3.27
N VAL A 74 5.42 20.63 4.42
CA VAL A 74 4.76 21.32 5.53
C VAL A 74 5.65 21.34 6.76
N SER A 75 5.63 22.46 7.47
CA SER A 75 6.27 22.59 8.79
C SER A 75 5.19 22.58 9.85
N MET A 76 5.17 21.51 10.64
CA MET A 76 4.22 21.36 11.74
C MET A 76 4.74 22.08 12.98
N SER A 77 3.85 22.73 13.73
CA SER A 77 4.19 23.52 14.93
C SER A 77 4.56 22.66 16.15
N ARG A 78 4.29 21.37 16.11
CA ARG A 78 4.58 20.41 17.17
C ARG A 78 4.98 19.06 16.59
N GLN A 79 5.55 18.21 17.44
CA GLN A 79 5.92 16.85 17.06
C GLN A 79 4.66 15.99 16.81
N PRO A 80 4.74 14.98 15.92
CA PRO A 80 3.65 14.03 15.71
C PRO A 80 3.35 13.24 16.98
N ASP A 81 2.07 12.94 17.18
CA ASP A 81 1.60 12.13 18.31
C ASP A 81 1.98 10.67 18.14
N TYR A 82 1.90 10.17 16.91
CA TYR A 82 2.20 8.78 16.56
C TYR A 82 3.08 8.71 15.31
N LYS A 83 3.77 7.58 15.17
CA LYS A 83 4.43 7.19 13.92
C LYS A 83 4.02 5.76 13.56
N ILE A 84 3.68 5.54 12.29
CA ILE A 84 3.43 4.22 11.73
C ILE A 84 4.54 3.93 10.74
N ARG A 85 5.37 2.92 11.00
CA ARG A 85 6.42 2.47 10.10
C ARG A 85 6.03 1.15 9.46
N THR A 86 6.09 1.09 8.14
CA THR A 86 5.88 -0.14 7.39
C THR A 86 7.17 -0.93 7.30
N ILE A 87 7.09 -2.24 7.50
CA ILE A 87 8.22 -3.16 7.37
C ILE A 87 7.77 -4.33 6.51
N ASN A 88 8.51 -4.61 5.45
CA ASN A 88 8.28 -5.80 4.64
C ASN A 88 9.08 -6.98 5.21
N LYS A 89 8.41 -8.07 5.53
CA LYS A 89 9.05 -9.30 6.01
C LYS A 89 9.58 -10.18 4.88
N ASP A 90 9.07 -9.99 3.66
CA ASP A 90 9.49 -10.78 2.50
C ASP A 90 10.66 -10.10 1.77
N PRO A 91 11.90 -10.60 1.93
CA PRO A 91 13.07 -10.01 1.29
C PRO A 91 13.09 -10.23 -0.24
N THR A 92 12.24 -11.10 -0.78
CA THR A 92 12.16 -11.39 -2.22
C THR A 92 11.31 -10.36 -2.97
N VAL A 93 10.48 -9.61 -2.25
CA VAL A 93 9.63 -8.55 -2.81
C VAL A 93 10.27 -7.20 -2.52
N SER A 94 10.52 -6.43 -3.58
CA SER A 94 11.01 -5.05 -3.43
C SER A 94 9.90 -4.18 -2.86
N TYR A 95 10.20 -3.53 -1.73
CA TYR A 95 9.28 -2.62 -1.07
C TYR A 95 10.05 -1.46 -0.42
N GLU A 96 9.63 -0.23 -0.72
CA GLU A 96 10.17 0.94 -0.05
C GLU A 96 9.45 1.18 1.28
N GLN A 97 10.19 1.08 2.38
CA GLN A 97 9.64 1.35 3.71
C GLN A 97 9.19 2.80 3.82
N ALA A 98 8.04 3.01 4.41
CA ALA A 98 7.52 4.34 4.71
C ALA A 98 7.31 4.54 6.21
N THR A 99 7.50 5.75 6.67
CA THR A 99 7.13 6.19 8.01
C THR A 99 6.10 7.31 7.88
N TYR A 100 4.92 7.06 8.43
CA TYR A 100 3.84 8.03 8.51
C TYR A 100 3.88 8.71 9.87
N ALA A 101 4.17 9.99 9.89
CA ALA A 101 4.07 10.82 11.08
C ALA A 101 2.63 11.33 11.20
N ILE A 102 1.99 11.11 12.32
CA ILE A 102 0.55 11.34 12.53
C ILE A 102 0.31 12.35 13.63
N TRP A 103 -0.49 13.35 13.34
CA TRP A 103 -0.96 14.37 14.30
C TRP A 103 -2.45 14.22 14.53
N LEU A 104 -2.85 14.23 15.77
CA LEU A 104 -4.26 14.28 16.16
C LEU A 104 -4.68 15.75 16.33
N SER A 105 -5.78 16.14 15.70
CA SER A 105 -6.33 17.48 15.88
C SER A 105 -6.69 17.77 17.35
N PRO A 106 -6.69 19.04 17.80
CA PRO A 106 -7.06 19.39 19.18
C PRO A 106 -8.42 18.88 19.61
N LYS A 107 -9.36 18.79 18.68
CA LYS A 107 -10.71 18.25 18.92
C LYS A 107 -10.77 16.73 18.86
N LYS A 108 -9.66 16.06 18.54
CA LYS A 108 -9.57 14.60 18.37
C LYS A 108 -10.53 14.01 17.33
N ASP A 109 -10.90 14.80 16.36
CA ASP A 109 -11.85 14.42 15.31
C ASP A 109 -11.23 14.24 13.94
N ARG A 110 -9.94 14.59 13.78
CA ARG A 110 -9.19 14.44 12.54
C ARG A 110 -7.74 14.06 12.79
N LEU A 111 -7.21 13.29 11.87
CA LEU A 111 -5.78 12.99 11.77
C LEU A 111 -5.18 13.71 10.57
N GLU A 112 -3.99 14.25 10.76
CA GLU A 112 -3.13 14.76 9.73
C GLU A 112 -1.89 13.87 9.65
N ALA A 113 -1.35 13.68 8.46
CA ALA A 113 -0.22 12.80 8.24
C ALA A 113 0.82 13.41 7.31
N VAL A 114 2.08 13.07 7.55
CA VAL A 114 3.20 13.33 6.66
C VAL A 114 3.93 12.03 6.41
N ILE A 115 4.29 11.75 5.15
CA ILE A 115 5.20 10.64 4.85
C ILE A 115 6.62 11.18 4.97
N GLU A 116 7.35 10.70 5.99
CA GLU A 116 8.71 11.17 6.28
C GLU A 116 9.65 10.92 5.10
N GLY A 117 10.48 11.91 4.77
CA GLY A 117 11.38 11.84 3.63
C GLY A 117 10.74 12.04 2.26
N GLN A 118 9.44 12.25 2.22
CA GLN A 118 8.68 12.60 1.02
C GLN A 118 7.93 13.90 1.26
N SER A 119 7.83 14.75 0.24
CA SER A 119 7.01 15.97 0.32
C SER A 119 5.53 15.62 0.15
N LYS A 120 5.00 14.82 1.08
CA LYS A 120 3.62 14.32 1.11
C LYS A 120 2.97 14.65 2.43
N TYR A 121 1.92 15.47 2.36
CA TYR A 121 1.07 15.84 3.48
C TYR A 121 -0.37 15.45 3.18
N GLY A 122 -1.09 14.93 4.15
CA GLY A 122 -2.47 14.52 3.96
C GLY A 122 -3.36 14.78 5.17
N LYS A 123 -4.64 15.00 4.89
CA LYS A 123 -5.70 15.10 5.89
C LYS A 123 -6.62 13.91 5.76
N MET A 124 -6.79 13.20 6.85
CA MET A 124 -7.72 12.08 6.90
C MET A 124 -9.15 12.59 7.12
N THR A 125 -10.12 11.96 6.48
CA THR A 125 -11.54 12.27 6.73
C THR A 125 -11.92 11.93 8.17
N ARG A 126 -13.00 12.50 8.67
CA ARG A 126 -13.53 12.13 10.00
C ARG A 126 -13.89 10.66 10.09
N GLU A 127 -14.50 10.11 9.05
CA GLU A 127 -14.88 8.71 8.99
C GLU A 127 -13.64 7.79 9.13
N ASN A 128 -12.59 8.05 8.36
CA ASN A 128 -11.36 7.27 8.42
C ASN A 128 -10.59 7.50 9.73
N THR A 129 -10.65 8.72 10.28
CA THR A 129 -10.09 9.01 11.62
C THR A 129 -10.74 8.16 12.70
N VAL A 130 -12.07 8.04 12.71
CA VAL A 130 -12.81 7.20 13.68
C VAL A 130 -12.40 5.73 13.58
N LYS A 131 -12.02 5.26 12.40
CA LYS A 131 -11.55 3.87 12.19
C LYS A 131 -10.10 3.67 12.62
N LEU A 132 -9.22 4.63 12.34
CA LEU A 132 -7.79 4.50 12.64
C LEU A 132 -7.44 4.82 14.08
N LEU A 133 -8.06 5.83 14.67
CA LEU A 133 -7.72 6.32 16.01
C LEU A 133 -7.78 5.22 17.10
N PRO A 134 -8.80 4.35 17.18
CA PRO A 134 -8.82 3.27 18.16
C PRO A 134 -7.64 2.30 18.01
N ILE A 135 -7.14 2.08 16.78
CA ILE A 135 -5.98 1.22 16.53
C ILE A 135 -4.72 1.86 17.07
N LEU A 136 -4.59 3.20 16.95
CA LEU A 136 -3.46 3.97 17.48
C LEU A 136 -3.49 4.08 19.01
N GLU A 137 -4.66 4.22 19.60
CA GLU A 137 -4.82 4.43 21.05
C GLU A 137 -4.80 3.13 21.86
N SER A 138 -5.13 1.99 21.25
CA SER A 138 -5.08 0.70 21.96
C SER A 138 -3.63 0.24 22.16
N PRO A 139 -3.30 -0.30 23.33
CA PRO A 139 -1.98 -0.86 23.59
C PRO A 139 -1.68 -2.11 22.76
#